data_c99e53b5f754b33c5b3235e64c530ad0
#
_entry.id   c99e53b5f754b33c5b3235e64c530ad0
#
_cell.length_a   1.000
_cell.length_b   1.000
_cell.length_c   1.000
_cell.angle_alpha   90.00
_cell.angle_beta   90.00
_cell.angle_gamma   90.00
#
_symmetry.space_group_name_H-M   'P 1'
#
loop_
_entity.id
_entity.type
_entity.pdbx_description
1 polymer ?
#
loop_
_entity_poly.entity_id
_entity_poly.type
_entity_poly.pdbx_seq_one_letter_code
_entity_poly.pdbx_strand_id
1 'polypeptide(L)'
;MNIKRAKQEIKDAVQAYLMKDEYGEYQIPAIHQRPILLMGPPGIGKTQIMEQISRECEIGLVAYTITHHTRQSAIGLPFIQTKIYGGKEYSVTEYTMSEIIAAVYEKIEQSGMKEGILFIDEINCVSETLAPTMLQFLQCKMFGNQSVPEGWIIVAAGNPPEYNKSVREFDVVTLDRIKRIDVEADFDVWKEYAYQVGIHPAVLSYLELRKENFYRMENTVDGKMFVTARGWEDLSRLIQVYEKLGKEVDREVVHQYLQHWKTAKDFANYLELYRKYQKEYGLERILAGYYEKDTLERLKFASFDERLSVVNLLFGKMAELFKEEYEMEKFVEGLFAQLCAYKEELQKEGAVPGEVLAAKIQSLRREVEQKKAAGQLTKTEMHRMERILCKLEEYQKAPEFESVKATFDSEEEQREQMADKTLETLNHCFEFLESAFGESQEMAVFVAVLNSNVYSIAFLRENDCAMYYKYNKGLLLDERREEILEQMDAVENVVERGLVED
;
A
#
# COMPACT_ATOMS: atom_id res chain seq x y z
N MET A 1 3.90 -15.44 -8.67
CA MET A 1 3.84 -14.03 -9.20
C MET A 1 4.08 -13.05 -8.06
N ASN A 2 4.41 -11.76 -8.35
CA ASN A 2 4.55 -10.75 -7.29
C ASN A 2 3.20 -10.27 -6.74
N ILE A 3 3.24 -9.54 -5.61
CA ILE A 3 2.04 -9.10 -4.88
C ILE A 3 1.19 -8.08 -5.66
N LYS A 4 1.82 -7.24 -6.51
CA LYS A 4 1.12 -6.25 -7.36
C LYS A 4 0.27 -6.95 -8.42
N ARG A 5 0.82 -7.98 -9.07
CA ARG A 5 0.09 -8.79 -10.05
C ARG A 5 -1.03 -9.59 -9.37
N ALA A 6 -0.76 -10.16 -8.19
CA ALA A 6 -1.77 -10.87 -7.40
C ALA A 6 -2.94 -9.95 -7.02
N LYS A 7 -2.66 -8.71 -6.59
CA LYS A 7 -3.69 -7.69 -6.33
C LYS A 7 -4.56 -7.44 -7.56
N GLN A 8 -3.94 -7.26 -8.75
CA GLN A 8 -4.70 -7.02 -9.98
C GLN A 8 -5.57 -8.22 -10.35
N GLU A 9 -5.05 -9.45 -10.27
CA GLU A 9 -5.80 -10.68 -10.54
C GLU A 9 -7.01 -10.86 -9.61
N ILE A 10 -6.88 -10.45 -8.34
CA ILE A 10 -8.01 -10.49 -7.40
C ILE A 10 -9.01 -9.41 -7.74
N LYS A 11 -8.56 -8.20 -8.05
CA LYS A 11 -9.40 -7.08 -8.44
C LYS A 11 -10.23 -7.42 -9.69
N ASP A 12 -9.59 -7.98 -10.71
CA ASP A 12 -10.25 -8.42 -11.93
C ASP A 12 -11.30 -9.53 -11.65
N ALA A 13 -10.96 -10.47 -10.76
CA ALA A 13 -11.91 -11.52 -10.36
C ALA A 13 -13.10 -10.94 -9.56
N VAL A 14 -12.86 -9.97 -8.67
CA VAL A 14 -13.91 -9.25 -7.94
C VAL A 14 -14.85 -8.54 -8.90
N GLN A 15 -14.31 -7.79 -9.85
CA GLN A 15 -15.11 -7.09 -10.86
C GLN A 15 -15.95 -8.07 -11.70
N ALA A 16 -15.35 -9.18 -12.13
CA ALA A 16 -16.06 -10.21 -12.90
C ALA A 16 -17.17 -10.89 -12.09
N TYR A 17 -16.94 -11.15 -10.81
CA TYR A 17 -17.91 -11.84 -9.93
C TYR A 17 -19.07 -10.91 -9.49
N LEU A 18 -18.82 -9.60 -9.44
CA LEU A 18 -19.85 -8.60 -9.09
C LEU A 18 -20.54 -8.00 -10.31
N MET A 19 -20.15 -8.41 -11.52
CA MET A 19 -20.80 -7.95 -12.75
C MET A 19 -22.24 -8.47 -12.81
N LYS A 20 -23.19 -7.54 -13.03
CA LYS A 20 -24.63 -7.83 -13.13
C LYS A 20 -25.10 -7.78 -14.57
N ASP A 21 -26.14 -8.53 -14.85
CA ASP A 21 -26.87 -8.49 -16.14
C ASP A 21 -27.92 -7.35 -16.16
N GLU A 22 -28.69 -7.30 -17.24
CA GLU A 22 -29.75 -6.29 -17.46
C GLU A 22 -30.88 -6.40 -16.42
N TYR A 23 -31.01 -7.55 -15.74
CA TYR A 23 -32.03 -7.81 -14.72
C TYR A 23 -31.52 -7.54 -13.29
N GLY A 24 -30.24 -7.18 -13.13
CA GLY A 24 -29.61 -6.94 -11.84
C GLY A 24 -29.09 -8.20 -11.14
N GLU A 25 -29.10 -9.35 -11.81
CA GLU A 25 -28.56 -10.62 -11.33
C GLU A 25 -27.06 -10.73 -11.66
N TYR A 26 -26.29 -11.41 -10.80
CA TYR A 26 -24.85 -11.64 -11.05
C TYR A 26 -24.68 -12.56 -12.26
N GLN A 27 -23.91 -12.11 -13.28
CA GLN A 27 -23.63 -12.91 -14.49
C GLN A 27 -22.96 -14.26 -14.16
N ILE A 28 -22.11 -14.28 -13.13
CA ILE A 28 -21.55 -15.51 -12.59
C ILE A 28 -22.25 -15.80 -11.25
N PRO A 29 -23.17 -16.74 -11.19
CA PRO A 29 -23.88 -17.11 -9.96
C PRO A 29 -22.92 -17.47 -8.84
N ALA A 30 -23.28 -17.16 -7.58
CA ALA A 30 -22.42 -17.34 -6.42
C ALA A 30 -21.81 -18.76 -6.28
N ILE A 31 -22.56 -19.79 -6.73
CA ILE A 31 -22.10 -21.19 -6.71
C ILE A 31 -20.95 -21.47 -7.69
N HIS A 32 -20.83 -20.69 -8.77
CA HIS A 32 -19.78 -20.82 -9.78
C HIS A 32 -18.61 -19.86 -9.56
N GLN A 33 -18.72 -18.94 -8.59
CA GLN A 33 -17.61 -18.06 -8.19
C GLN A 33 -16.64 -18.85 -7.33
N ARG A 34 -15.47 -19.17 -7.87
CA ARG A 34 -14.44 -19.91 -7.14
C ARG A 34 -13.85 -19.03 -6.02
N PRO A 35 -13.77 -19.49 -4.77
CA PRO A 35 -12.99 -18.82 -3.74
C PRO A 35 -11.55 -18.65 -4.18
N ILE A 36 -10.94 -17.52 -3.83
CA ILE A 36 -9.55 -17.23 -4.19
C ILE A 36 -8.65 -17.65 -3.02
N LEU A 37 -7.57 -18.36 -3.31
CA LEU A 37 -6.57 -18.77 -2.32
C LEU A 37 -5.21 -18.15 -2.64
N LEU A 38 -4.77 -17.23 -1.80
CA LEU A 38 -3.44 -16.64 -1.83
C LEU A 38 -2.45 -17.50 -1.05
N MET A 39 -1.49 -18.08 -1.74
CA MET A 39 -0.40 -18.84 -1.10
C MET A 39 0.89 -18.05 -1.25
N GLY A 40 1.59 -17.81 -0.16
CA GLY A 40 2.86 -17.08 -0.22
C GLY A 40 3.51 -16.90 1.14
N PRO A 41 4.79 -16.47 1.15
CA PRO A 41 5.57 -16.33 2.37
C PRO A 41 4.91 -15.33 3.36
N PRO A 42 5.20 -15.43 4.66
CA PRO A 42 4.68 -14.50 5.65
C PRO A 42 5.28 -13.10 5.48
N GLY A 43 4.51 -12.07 5.82
CA GLY A 43 4.99 -10.68 5.85
C GLY A 43 5.16 -9.99 4.50
N ILE A 44 4.59 -10.52 3.40
CA ILE A 44 4.64 -9.92 2.05
C ILE A 44 3.45 -9.01 1.71
N GLY A 45 2.53 -8.76 2.65
CA GLY A 45 1.41 -7.84 2.46
C GLY A 45 0.10 -8.47 1.98
N LYS A 46 -0.12 -9.80 2.11
CA LYS A 46 -1.36 -10.46 1.69
C LYS A 46 -2.64 -9.81 2.24
N THR A 47 -2.66 -9.45 3.52
CA THR A 47 -3.80 -8.78 4.16
C THR A 47 -3.94 -7.33 3.69
N GLN A 48 -2.83 -6.62 3.49
CA GLN A 48 -2.82 -5.21 3.06
C GLN A 48 -3.42 -5.01 1.66
N ILE A 49 -3.18 -5.95 0.73
CA ILE A 49 -3.80 -5.85 -0.60
C ILE A 49 -5.31 -6.02 -0.56
N MET A 50 -5.88 -6.74 0.42
CA MET A 50 -7.34 -6.85 0.59
C MET A 50 -7.95 -5.50 0.98
N GLU A 51 -7.32 -4.78 1.90
CA GLU A 51 -7.75 -3.43 2.27
C GLU A 51 -7.66 -2.46 1.09
N GLN A 52 -6.62 -2.57 0.27
CA GLN A 52 -6.47 -1.73 -0.92
C GLN A 52 -7.55 -2.05 -1.96
N ILE A 53 -7.81 -3.34 -2.24
CA ILE A 53 -8.85 -3.76 -3.20
C ILE A 53 -10.23 -3.30 -2.72
N SER A 54 -10.54 -3.48 -1.44
CA SER A 54 -11.81 -3.05 -0.84
C SER A 54 -12.05 -1.54 -1.06
N ARG A 55 -11.02 -0.71 -0.85
CA ARG A 55 -11.10 0.73 -1.08
C ARG A 55 -11.23 1.08 -2.57
N GLU A 56 -10.39 0.47 -3.42
CA GLU A 56 -10.39 0.77 -4.86
C GLU A 56 -11.64 0.29 -5.61
N CYS A 57 -12.30 -0.74 -5.11
CA CYS A 57 -13.55 -1.25 -5.66
C CYS A 57 -14.79 -0.72 -4.92
N GLU A 58 -14.61 0.09 -3.87
CA GLU A 58 -15.68 0.65 -3.04
C GLU A 58 -16.62 -0.42 -2.44
N ILE A 59 -16.06 -1.56 -2.02
CA ILE A 59 -16.78 -2.70 -1.45
C ILE A 59 -16.41 -2.93 0.01
N GLY A 60 -17.23 -3.68 0.73
CA GLY A 60 -16.97 -4.06 2.13
C GLY A 60 -15.80 -5.02 2.28
N LEU A 61 -15.12 -4.98 3.43
CA LEU A 61 -14.10 -5.96 3.80
C LEU A 61 -14.39 -6.47 5.22
N VAL A 62 -14.47 -7.80 5.33
CA VAL A 62 -14.41 -8.51 6.62
C VAL A 62 -13.16 -9.36 6.61
N ALA A 63 -12.20 -9.03 7.47
CA ALA A 63 -10.95 -9.80 7.63
C ALA A 63 -11.03 -10.65 8.90
N TYR A 64 -10.79 -11.94 8.76
CA TYR A 64 -10.97 -12.93 9.81
C TYR A 64 -9.77 -13.87 9.90
N THR A 65 -9.13 -13.96 11.06
CA THR A 65 -8.02 -14.90 11.29
C THR A 65 -8.54 -16.16 11.95
N ILE A 66 -8.42 -17.29 11.27
CA ILE A 66 -9.09 -18.53 11.68
C ILE A 66 -8.35 -19.34 12.76
N THR A 67 -7.07 -19.09 13.01
CA THR A 67 -6.22 -19.89 13.90
C THR A 67 -6.68 -19.95 15.36
N HIS A 68 -7.36 -18.92 15.84
CA HIS A 68 -7.85 -18.84 17.22
C HIS A 68 -9.25 -19.42 17.41
N HIS A 69 -9.88 -19.93 16.35
CA HIS A 69 -11.25 -20.40 16.39
C HIS A 69 -11.35 -21.90 16.62
N THR A 70 -12.30 -22.27 17.48
CA THR A 70 -12.75 -23.65 17.66
C THR A 70 -13.79 -23.96 16.61
N ARG A 71 -14.06 -25.27 16.41
CA ARG A 71 -15.15 -25.69 15.54
C ARG A 71 -16.50 -25.06 15.94
N GLN A 72 -16.75 -24.91 17.25
CA GLN A 72 -17.99 -24.36 17.77
C GLN A 72 -18.15 -22.86 17.49
N SER A 73 -17.09 -22.06 17.61
CA SER A 73 -17.15 -20.64 17.29
C SER A 73 -17.26 -20.38 15.78
N ALA A 74 -16.60 -21.21 14.96
CA ALA A 74 -16.63 -21.04 13.51
C ALA A 74 -17.96 -21.49 12.87
N ILE A 75 -18.57 -22.58 13.36
CA ILE A 75 -19.80 -23.17 12.76
C ILE A 75 -21.05 -22.69 13.47
N GLY A 76 -20.96 -22.34 14.75
CA GLY A 76 -22.08 -22.13 15.66
C GLY A 76 -22.31 -23.30 16.62
N LEU A 77 -23.12 -23.06 17.63
CA LEU A 77 -23.51 -24.07 18.63
C LEU A 77 -24.74 -24.82 18.15
N PRO A 78 -24.77 -26.18 18.29
CA PRO A 78 -25.96 -26.93 17.99
C PRO A 78 -27.03 -26.66 19.04
N PHE A 79 -28.28 -26.50 18.60
CA PHE A 79 -29.45 -26.45 19.46
C PHE A 79 -30.59 -27.30 18.88
N ILE A 80 -31.47 -27.77 19.72
CA ILE A 80 -32.60 -28.64 19.32
C ILE A 80 -33.82 -27.76 19.11
N GLN A 81 -34.39 -27.83 17.90
CA GLN A 81 -35.66 -27.18 17.56
C GLN A 81 -36.70 -28.23 17.15
N THR A 82 -37.94 -28.06 17.60
CA THR A 82 -39.03 -28.90 17.16
C THR A 82 -39.65 -28.38 15.88
N LYS A 83 -39.68 -29.18 14.83
CA LYS A 83 -40.30 -28.85 13.52
C LYS A 83 -41.38 -29.88 13.16
N ILE A 84 -42.42 -29.40 12.48
CA ILE A 84 -43.51 -30.27 12.00
C ILE A 84 -43.32 -30.56 10.53
N TYR A 85 -43.17 -31.82 10.18
CA TYR A 85 -43.12 -32.31 8.82
C TYR A 85 -44.22 -33.33 8.58
N GLY A 86 -45.07 -33.12 7.58
CA GLY A 86 -46.16 -34.02 7.24
C GLY A 86 -47.15 -34.23 8.40
N GLY A 87 -47.34 -33.21 9.29
CA GLY A 87 -48.22 -33.30 10.45
C GLY A 87 -47.66 -34.04 11.67
N LYS A 88 -46.38 -34.41 11.68
CA LYS A 88 -45.68 -35.02 12.80
C LYS A 88 -44.56 -34.12 13.32
N GLU A 89 -44.39 -34.10 14.63
CA GLU A 89 -43.31 -33.37 15.27
C GLU A 89 -41.99 -34.12 15.22
N TYR A 90 -40.92 -33.44 14.86
CA TYR A 90 -39.56 -33.95 14.83
C TYR A 90 -38.62 -33.01 15.56
N SER A 91 -37.75 -33.58 16.38
CA SER A 91 -36.61 -32.83 16.93
C SER A 91 -35.50 -32.72 15.89
N VAL A 92 -35.18 -31.52 15.49
CA VAL A 92 -34.15 -31.24 14.47
C VAL A 92 -33.02 -30.49 15.15
N THR A 93 -31.78 -30.88 14.86
CA THR A 93 -30.59 -30.10 15.28
C THR A 93 -30.36 -28.98 14.32
N GLU A 94 -30.36 -27.74 14.84
CA GLU A 94 -29.97 -26.54 14.12
C GLU A 94 -28.72 -25.96 14.78
N TYR A 95 -28.04 -25.05 14.06
CA TYR A 95 -26.87 -24.36 14.57
C TYR A 95 -27.15 -22.84 14.70
N THR A 96 -26.62 -22.23 15.76
CA THR A 96 -26.58 -20.76 15.85
C THR A 96 -25.79 -20.21 14.69
N MET A 97 -25.97 -18.92 14.37
CA MET A 97 -25.21 -18.29 13.30
C MET A 97 -23.71 -18.37 13.56
N SER A 98 -22.96 -18.72 12.51
CA SER A 98 -21.49 -18.67 12.52
C SER A 98 -21.02 -17.24 12.79
N GLU A 99 -20.02 -17.08 13.65
CA GLU A 99 -19.39 -15.78 13.92
C GLU A 99 -18.82 -15.15 12.64
N ILE A 100 -18.28 -15.98 11.74
CA ILE A 100 -17.74 -15.54 10.45
C ILE A 100 -18.84 -14.94 9.56
N ILE A 101 -20.00 -15.59 9.48
CA ILE A 101 -21.14 -15.11 8.70
C ILE A 101 -21.81 -13.91 9.38
N ALA A 102 -21.94 -13.93 10.72
CA ALA A 102 -22.46 -12.82 11.49
C ALA A 102 -21.66 -11.52 11.25
N ALA A 103 -20.33 -11.61 11.24
CA ALA A 103 -19.45 -10.47 10.95
C ALA A 103 -19.71 -9.84 9.57
N VAL A 104 -20.08 -10.66 8.58
CA VAL A 104 -20.48 -10.15 7.25
C VAL A 104 -21.79 -9.36 7.32
N TYR A 105 -22.81 -9.91 8.00
CA TYR A 105 -24.09 -9.21 8.18
C TYR A 105 -23.94 -7.92 8.99
N GLU A 106 -23.16 -7.93 10.08
CA GLU A 106 -22.84 -6.74 10.85
C GLU A 106 -22.15 -5.67 10.01
N LYS A 107 -21.23 -6.06 9.14
CA LYS A 107 -20.57 -5.13 8.23
C LYS A 107 -21.55 -4.50 7.24
N ILE A 108 -22.48 -5.29 6.70
CA ILE A 108 -23.55 -4.79 5.81
C ILE A 108 -24.43 -3.77 6.55
N GLU A 109 -24.85 -4.07 7.77
CA GLU A 109 -25.67 -3.17 8.58
C GLU A 109 -24.96 -1.87 8.93
N GLN A 110 -23.68 -1.95 9.32
CA GLN A 110 -22.88 -0.79 9.70
C GLN A 110 -22.50 0.12 8.53
N SER A 111 -22.19 -0.46 7.39
CA SER A 111 -21.66 0.30 6.23
C SER A 111 -22.70 0.56 5.12
N GLY A 112 -23.81 -0.20 5.11
CA GLY A 112 -24.78 -0.19 4.00
C GLY A 112 -24.29 -0.88 2.73
N MET A 113 -23.05 -1.43 2.72
CA MET A 113 -22.45 -2.08 1.56
C MET A 113 -22.95 -3.51 1.39
N LYS A 114 -23.65 -3.77 0.30
CA LYS A 114 -24.19 -5.09 -0.02
C LYS A 114 -23.15 -6.04 -0.61
N GLU A 115 -22.07 -5.50 -1.16
CA GLU A 115 -21.00 -6.23 -1.83
C GLU A 115 -19.69 -6.12 -1.06
N GLY A 116 -18.86 -7.19 -1.06
CA GLY A 116 -17.65 -7.18 -0.27
C GLY A 116 -16.77 -8.41 -0.44
N ILE A 117 -15.67 -8.38 0.30
CA ILE A 117 -14.73 -9.50 0.44
C ILE A 117 -14.79 -10.04 1.87
N LEU A 118 -15.01 -11.32 1.99
CA LEU A 118 -14.74 -12.08 3.22
C LEU A 118 -13.33 -12.66 3.10
N PHE A 119 -12.38 -12.05 3.79
CA PHE A 119 -10.98 -12.47 3.81
C PHE A 119 -10.70 -13.36 5.01
N ILE A 120 -10.25 -14.59 4.76
CA ILE A 120 -9.90 -15.57 5.79
C ILE A 120 -8.40 -15.79 5.78
N ASP A 121 -7.72 -15.26 6.79
CA ASP A 121 -6.27 -15.41 6.91
C ASP A 121 -5.89 -16.71 7.62
N GLU A 122 -4.71 -17.23 7.28
CA GLU A 122 -4.12 -18.46 7.85
C GLU A 122 -4.98 -19.72 7.69
N ILE A 123 -5.74 -19.83 6.58
CA ILE A 123 -6.71 -20.91 6.32
C ILE A 123 -6.12 -22.32 6.45
N ASN A 124 -4.85 -22.49 6.20
CA ASN A 124 -4.17 -23.79 6.26
C ASN A 124 -3.45 -24.06 7.60
N CYS A 125 -3.61 -23.16 8.59
CA CYS A 125 -3.13 -23.32 9.96
C CYS A 125 -4.23 -23.74 10.95
N VAL A 126 -5.41 -24.07 10.46
CA VAL A 126 -6.55 -24.49 11.29
C VAL A 126 -6.33 -25.84 11.99
N SER A 127 -7.01 -26.03 13.13
CA SER A 127 -6.96 -27.28 13.85
C SER A 127 -7.49 -28.47 13.01
N GLU A 128 -7.07 -29.69 13.36
CA GLU A 128 -7.50 -30.90 12.66
C GLU A 128 -9.03 -31.09 12.61
N THR A 129 -9.70 -30.69 13.68
CA THR A 129 -11.15 -30.81 13.80
C THR A 129 -11.90 -29.76 13.00
N LEU A 130 -11.29 -28.63 12.71
CA LEU A 130 -11.91 -27.52 11.98
C LEU A 130 -11.59 -27.56 10.46
N ALA A 131 -10.44 -28.11 10.07
CA ALA A 131 -9.99 -28.11 8.68
C ALA A 131 -11.02 -28.67 7.68
N PRO A 132 -11.66 -29.84 7.89
CA PRO A 132 -12.65 -30.36 6.95
C PRO A 132 -13.85 -29.43 6.76
N THR A 133 -14.26 -28.76 7.84
CA THR A 133 -15.39 -27.83 7.81
C THR A 133 -15.05 -26.57 7.06
N MET A 134 -13.83 -26.04 7.23
CA MET A 134 -13.37 -24.86 6.51
C MET A 134 -13.21 -25.15 5.02
N LEU A 135 -12.74 -26.34 4.64
CA LEU A 135 -12.69 -26.75 3.24
C LEU A 135 -14.10 -26.85 2.64
N GLN A 136 -15.06 -27.42 3.37
CA GLN A 136 -16.44 -27.43 2.94
C GLN A 136 -17.03 -26.02 2.82
N PHE A 137 -16.70 -25.13 3.77
CA PHE A 137 -17.12 -23.74 3.71
C PHE A 137 -16.59 -23.02 2.45
N LEU A 138 -15.32 -23.19 2.12
CA LEU A 138 -14.75 -22.64 0.88
C LEU A 138 -15.51 -23.14 -0.36
N GLN A 139 -15.91 -24.42 -0.38
CA GLN A 139 -16.61 -25.01 -1.53
C GLN A 139 -18.07 -24.58 -1.63
N CYS A 140 -18.79 -24.60 -0.50
CA CYS A 140 -20.24 -24.41 -0.46
C CYS A 140 -20.65 -22.98 -0.08
N LYS A 141 -19.73 -22.16 0.41
CA LYS A 141 -19.97 -20.81 0.95
C LYS A 141 -21.03 -20.77 2.06
N MET A 142 -21.13 -21.85 2.83
CA MET A 142 -22.13 -21.97 3.89
C MET A 142 -21.62 -22.78 5.07
N PHE A 143 -22.11 -22.46 6.26
CA PHE A 143 -22.00 -23.26 7.46
C PHE A 143 -23.40 -23.74 7.88
N GLY A 144 -23.58 -25.05 7.95
CA GLY A 144 -24.90 -25.64 8.27
C GLY A 144 -25.96 -25.19 7.26
N ASN A 145 -26.98 -24.48 7.73
CA ASN A 145 -28.06 -23.91 6.90
C ASN A 145 -27.89 -22.41 6.59
N GLN A 146 -26.74 -21.82 6.92
CA GLN A 146 -26.48 -20.39 6.75
C GLN A 146 -25.41 -20.17 5.69
N SER A 147 -25.74 -19.36 4.68
CA SER A 147 -24.85 -19.00 3.58
C SER A 147 -24.25 -17.61 3.78
N VAL A 148 -23.08 -17.41 3.19
CA VAL A 148 -22.52 -16.07 2.98
C VAL A 148 -23.47 -15.30 2.05
N PRO A 149 -23.82 -14.04 2.37
CA PRO A 149 -24.69 -13.23 1.51
C PRO A 149 -24.17 -13.13 0.07
N GLU A 150 -25.09 -13.09 -0.89
CA GLU A 150 -24.73 -12.84 -2.28
C GLU A 150 -24.02 -11.49 -2.42
N GLY A 151 -23.05 -11.41 -3.35
CA GLY A 151 -22.19 -10.25 -3.49
C GLY A 151 -20.96 -10.25 -2.58
N TRP A 152 -20.82 -11.24 -1.68
CA TRP A 152 -19.62 -11.41 -0.87
C TRP A 152 -18.73 -12.54 -1.40
N ILE A 153 -17.50 -12.14 -1.76
CA ILE A 153 -16.50 -13.01 -2.37
C ILE A 153 -15.56 -13.51 -1.29
N ILE A 154 -15.31 -14.83 -1.27
CA ILE A 154 -14.39 -15.43 -0.31
C ILE A 154 -12.98 -15.36 -0.90
N VAL A 155 -12.06 -14.73 -0.16
CA VAL A 155 -10.62 -14.76 -0.40
C VAL A 155 -9.96 -15.35 0.84
N ALA A 156 -9.17 -16.40 0.67
CA ALA A 156 -8.42 -17.02 1.74
C ALA A 156 -6.92 -16.81 1.54
N ALA A 157 -6.15 -16.75 2.62
CA ALA A 157 -4.70 -16.69 2.56
C ALA A 157 -4.06 -17.80 3.40
N GLY A 158 -2.93 -18.31 2.95
CA GLY A 158 -2.15 -19.30 3.65
C GLY A 158 -0.65 -19.13 3.42
N ASN A 159 0.15 -19.80 4.23
CA ASN A 159 1.60 -19.84 4.08
C ASN A 159 2.01 -21.24 3.59
N PRO A 160 3.01 -21.36 2.70
CA PRO A 160 3.57 -22.66 2.34
C PRO A 160 4.15 -23.43 3.54
N PRO A 161 4.20 -24.79 3.48
CA PRO A 161 4.68 -25.64 4.59
C PRO A 161 6.11 -25.33 5.05
N GLU A 162 6.94 -24.80 4.17
CA GLU A 162 8.34 -24.45 4.49
C GLU A 162 8.44 -23.38 5.59
N TYR A 163 7.43 -22.52 5.69
CA TYR A 163 7.39 -21.43 6.65
C TYR A 163 6.75 -21.79 7.98
N ASN A 164 5.79 -22.72 7.97
CA ASN A 164 5.08 -23.14 9.17
C ASN A 164 4.82 -24.65 9.18
N LYS A 165 5.38 -25.38 10.17
CA LYS A 165 5.22 -26.84 10.30
C LYS A 165 3.79 -27.28 10.63
N SER A 166 2.96 -26.37 11.12
CA SER A 166 1.54 -26.65 11.44
C SER A 166 0.63 -26.56 10.23
N VAL A 167 1.16 -26.20 9.08
CA VAL A 167 0.42 -26.01 7.82
C VAL A 167 0.04 -27.36 7.24
N ARG A 168 -1.18 -27.44 6.72
CA ARG A 168 -1.71 -28.57 5.97
C ARG A 168 -1.75 -28.28 4.48
N GLU A 169 -1.45 -29.27 3.69
CA GLU A 169 -1.65 -29.21 2.26
C GLU A 169 -3.11 -29.47 1.92
N PHE A 170 -3.62 -28.75 0.93
CA PHE A 170 -4.94 -28.97 0.38
C PHE A 170 -4.92 -30.16 -0.60
N ASP A 171 -5.94 -31.00 -0.55
CA ASP A 171 -6.12 -32.07 -1.50
C ASP A 171 -6.47 -31.54 -2.92
N VAL A 172 -6.28 -32.41 -3.93
CA VAL A 172 -6.54 -32.06 -5.33
C VAL A 172 -8.01 -31.68 -5.56
N VAL A 173 -8.94 -32.30 -4.84
CA VAL A 173 -10.38 -32.06 -4.97
C VAL A 173 -10.73 -30.64 -4.50
N THR A 174 -10.09 -30.18 -3.43
CA THR A 174 -10.23 -28.80 -2.95
C THR A 174 -9.57 -27.82 -3.91
N LEU A 175 -8.34 -28.11 -4.36
CA LEU A 175 -7.59 -27.24 -5.28
C LEU A 175 -8.31 -27.03 -6.61
N ASP A 176 -9.02 -28.04 -7.13
CA ASP A 176 -9.81 -27.94 -8.36
C ASP A 176 -10.99 -26.96 -8.25
N ARG A 177 -11.47 -26.67 -7.04
CA ARG A 177 -12.63 -25.80 -6.78
C ARG A 177 -12.29 -24.38 -6.36
N ILE A 178 -11.02 -24.06 -6.23
CA ILE A 178 -10.53 -22.73 -5.83
C ILE A 178 -9.68 -22.09 -6.95
N LYS A 179 -9.56 -20.77 -6.92
CA LYS A 179 -8.60 -20.02 -7.75
C LYS A 179 -7.34 -19.80 -6.92
N ARG A 180 -6.31 -20.65 -7.12
CA ARG A 180 -5.04 -20.53 -6.41
C ARG A 180 -4.13 -19.50 -7.05
N ILE A 181 -3.56 -18.62 -6.23
CA ILE A 181 -2.59 -17.59 -6.61
C ILE A 181 -1.36 -17.75 -5.71
N ASP A 182 -0.24 -18.16 -6.29
CA ASP A 182 1.04 -18.27 -5.60
C ASP A 182 1.80 -16.95 -5.70
N VAL A 183 2.15 -16.37 -4.54
CA VAL A 183 2.79 -15.06 -4.44
C VAL A 183 4.20 -15.20 -3.90
N GLU A 184 5.12 -14.46 -4.47
CA GLU A 184 6.53 -14.40 -4.10
C GLU A 184 6.90 -13.00 -3.62
N ALA A 185 7.93 -12.91 -2.78
CA ALA A 185 8.49 -11.65 -2.35
C ALA A 185 9.27 -11.00 -3.50
N ASP A 186 8.98 -9.71 -3.78
CA ASP A 186 9.60 -8.93 -4.83
C ASP A 186 9.96 -7.55 -4.27
N PHE A 187 11.26 -7.25 -4.24
CA PHE A 187 11.76 -6.00 -3.68
C PHE A 187 11.34 -4.79 -4.51
N ASP A 188 11.40 -4.87 -5.83
CA ASP A 188 11.13 -3.73 -6.69
C ASP A 188 9.65 -3.32 -6.60
N VAL A 189 8.75 -4.29 -6.49
CA VAL A 189 7.32 -4.03 -6.21
C VAL A 189 7.09 -3.51 -4.80
N TRP A 190 7.78 -4.06 -3.79
CA TRP A 190 7.67 -3.56 -2.43
C TRP A 190 8.22 -2.14 -2.29
N LYS A 191 9.24 -1.78 -3.05
CA LYS A 191 9.84 -0.45 -3.08
C LYS A 191 8.82 0.62 -3.48
N GLU A 192 7.95 0.37 -4.47
CA GLU A 192 6.87 1.29 -4.84
C GLU A 192 5.95 1.58 -3.65
N TYR A 193 5.54 0.54 -2.93
CA TYR A 193 4.76 0.66 -1.71
C TYR A 193 5.53 1.39 -0.60
N ALA A 194 6.80 1.07 -0.43
CA ALA A 194 7.67 1.65 0.60
C ALA A 194 7.79 3.17 0.50
N TYR A 195 7.85 3.71 -0.72
CA TYR A 195 7.83 5.16 -0.94
C TYR A 195 6.48 5.77 -0.55
N GLN A 196 5.36 5.12 -0.86
CA GLN A 196 4.03 5.63 -0.51
C GLN A 196 3.81 5.70 1.01
N VAL A 197 4.24 4.69 1.75
CA VAL A 197 4.08 4.65 3.21
C VAL A 197 5.17 5.42 3.96
N GLY A 198 6.22 5.87 3.26
CA GLY A 198 7.32 6.64 3.85
C GLY A 198 8.27 5.77 4.66
N ILE A 199 8.73 4.66 4.11
CA ILE A 199 9.80 3.85 4.70
C ILE A 199 11.07 4.69 4.82
N HIS A 200 11.80 4.53 5.93
CA HIS A 200 13.01 5.30 6.22
C HIS A 200 14.03 5.18 5.08
N PRO A 201 14.59 6.31 4.58
CA PRO A 201 15.47 6.31 3.42
C PRO A 201 16.70 5.40 3.55
N ALA A 202 17.27 5.26 4.76
CA ALA A 202 18.39 4.33 4.98
C ALA A 202 18.03 2.88 4.73
N VAL A 203 16.78 2.47 4.99
CA VAL A 203 16.31 1.10 4.71
C VAL A 203 16.23 0.87 3.21
N LEU A 204 15.63 1.82 2.49
CA LEU A 204 15.51 1.74 1.03
C LEU A 204 16.87 1.74 0.34
N SER A 205 17.74 2.66 0.72
CA SER A 205 19.10 2.76 0.20
C SER A 205 19.93 1.48 0.45
N TYR A 206 19.83 0.91 1.66
CA TYR A 206 20.49 -0.37 1.96
C TYR A 206 19.97 -1.51 1.11
N LEU A 207 18.66 -1.61 0.94
CA LEU A 207 18.04 -2.69 0.18
C LEU A 207 18.25 -2.54 -1.33
N GLU A 208 18.43 -1.36 -1.84
CA GLU A 208 18.85 -1.14 -3.24
C GLU A 208 20.25 -1.67 -3.51
N LEU A 209 21.17 -1.49 -2.56
CA LEU A 209 22.52 -2.03 -2.65
C LEU A 209 22.59 -3.54 -2.44
N ARG A 210 21.66 -4.09 -1.67
CA ARG A 210 21.65 -5.49 -1.22
C ARG A 210 20.24 -6.09 -1.26
N LYS A 211 19.68 -6.19 -2.47
CA LYS A 211 18.31 -6.69 -2.71
C LYS A 211 18.07 -8.08 -2.13
N GLU A 212 19.10 -8.92 -2.07
CA GLU A 212 19.06 -10.26 -1.49
C GLU A 212 18.72 -10.26 0.01
N ASN A 213 18.93 -9.17 0.71
CA ASN A 213 18.59 -9.01 2.13
C ASN A 213 17.15 -8.55 2.37
N PHE A 214 16.37 -8.28 1.33
CA PHE A 214 14.96 -7.89 1.47
C PHE A 214 14.10 -8.99 2.07
N TYR A 215 14.21 -10.19 1.53
CA TYR A 215 13.49 -11.36 1.99
C TYR A 215 14.44 -12.56 2.05
N ARG A 216 14.70 -13.03 3.24
CA ARG A 216 15.67 -14.11 3.45
C ARG A 216 15.18 -15.06 4.53
N MET A 217 15.35 -16.35 4.30
CA MET A 217 15.03 -17.37 5.28
C MET A 217 16.09 -18.48 5.26
N GLU A 218 16.73 -18.72 6.38
CA GLU A 218 17.76 -19.73 6.56
C GLU A 218 17.41 -20.65 7.73
N ASN A 219 17.54 -21.95 7.54
CA ASN A 219 17.45 -22.93 8.61
C ASN A 219 18.85 -23.15 9.17
N THR A 220 19.03 -22.91 10.45
CA THR A 220 20.30 -23.14 11.14
C THR A 220 20.12 -24.18 12.25
N VAL A 221 21.22 -24.60 12.85
CA VAL A 221 21.21 -25.56 13.97
C VAL A 221 20.48 -24.96 15.19
N ASP A 222 20.59 -23.64 15.38
CA ASP A 222 19.99 -22.90 16.49
C ASP A 222 18.56 -22.43 16.23
N GLY A 223 18.01 -22.71 15.04
CA GLY A 223 16.66 -22.33 14.66
C GLY A 223 16.56 -21.67 13.29
N LYS A 224 15.41 -21.05 13.01
CA LYS A 224 15.21 -20.31 11.77
C LYS A 224 15.70 -18.87 11.90
N MET A 225 16.55 -18.43 11.00
CA MET A 225 16.91 -17.03 10.83
C MET A 225 16.15 -16.47 9.63
N PHE A 226 15.55 -15.28 9.79
CA PHE A 226 14.74 -14.70 8.71
C PHE A 226 14.71 -13.19 8.71
N VAL A 227 14.47 -12.66 7.50
CA VAL A 227 14.15 -11.26 7.24
C VAL A 227 12.90 -11.24 6.37
N THR A 228 11.96 -10.35 6.67
CA THR A 228 10.71 -10.19 5.92
C THR A 228 10.46 -8.72 5.63
N ALA A 229 9.61 -8.43 4.64
CA ALA A 229 9.17 -7.07 4.34
C ALA A 229 8.52 -6.38 5.55
N ARG A 230 7.73 -7.11 6.35
CA ARG A 230 7.16 -6.61 7.60
C ARG A 230 8.24 -6.21 8.62
N GLY A 231 9.28 -7.03 8.76
CA GLY A 231 10.40 -6.71 9.66
C GLY A 231 11.09 -5.40 9.27
N TRP A 232 11.30 -5.15 7.99
CA TRP A 232 11.85 -3.89 7.49
C TRP A 232 10.92 -2.70 7.73
N GLU A 233 9.62 -2.86 7.51
CA GLU A 233 8.63 -1.81 7.74
C GLU A 233 8.53 -1.43 9.22
N ASP A 234 8.46 -2.40 10.12
CA ASP A 234 8.38 -2.17 11.55
C ASP A 234 9.67 -1.55 12.10
N LEU A 235 10.84 -2.02 11.63
CA LEU A 235 12.14 -1.41 11.96
C LEU A 235 12.22 0.04 11.47
N SER A 236 11.76 0.31 10.26
CA SER A 236 11.72 1.67 9.69
C SER A 236 10.91 2.63 10.57
N ARG A 237 9.71 2.22 10.98
CA ARG A 237 8.86 3.00 11.89
C ARG A 237 9.56 3.28 13.22
N LEU A 238 10.25 2.27 13.76
CA LEU A 238 10.99 2.44 15.00
C LEU A 238 12.14 3.45 14.82
N ILE A 239 12.93 3.35 13.74
CA ILE A 239 14.04 4.26 13.46
C ILE A 239 13.54 5.70 13.44
N GLN A 240 12.46 5.97 12.68
CA GLN A 240 11.85 7.31 12.57
C GLN A 240 11.40 7.89 13.93
N VAL A 241 10.82 7.05 14.79
CA VAL A 241 10.39 7.48 16.14
C VAL A 241 11.61 7.68 17.06
N TYR A 242 12.60 6.80 16.98
CA TYR A 242 13.81 6.93 17.81
C TYR A 242 14.61 8.17 17.44
N GLU A 243 14.69 8.54 16.18
CA GLU A 243 15.32 9.78 15.73
C GLU A 243 14.63 11.03 16.31
N LYS A 244 13.30 11.06 16.30
CA LYS A 244 12.51 12.14 16.94
C LYS A 244 12.73 12.19 18.47
N LEU A 245 12.97 11.05 19.11
CA LEU A 245 13.24 10.94 20.54
C LEU A 245 14.72 11.12 20.91
N GLY A 246 15.61 11.28 19.92
CA GLY A 246 17.05 11.35 20.12
C GLY A 246 17.66 10.05 20.65
N LYS A 247 17.03 8.89 20.37
CA LYS A 247 17.50 7.57 20.77
C LYS A 247 18.32 6.92 19.67
N GLU A 248 19.31 6.13 20.05
CA GLU A 248 20.10 5.37 19.08
C GLU A 248 19.46 4.02 18.77
N VAL A 249 19.63 3.58 17.52
CA VAL A 249 19.30 2.25 17.05
C VAL A 249 20.60 1.51 16.80
N ASP A 250 20.90 0.56 17.67
CA ASP A 250 22.09 -0.29 17.58
C ASP A 250 21.77 -1.64 16.93
N ARG A 251 22.80 -2.50 16.86
CA ARG A 251 22.70 -3.83 16.27
C ARG A 251 21.68 -4.74 16.98
N GLU A 252 21.55 -4.61 18.28
CA GLU A 252 20.66 -5.47 19.08
C GLU A 252 19.20 -5.07 18.82
N VAL A 253 18.92 -3.78 18.74
CA VAL A 253 17.60 -3.25 18.36
C VAL A 253 17.23 -3.70 16.95
N VAL A 254 18.14 -3.58 15.98
CA VAL A 254 17.91 -4.06 14.61
C VAL A 254 17.63 -5.56 14.59
N HIS A 255 18.37 -6.36 15.35
CA HIS A 255 18.19 -7.81 15.39
C HIS A 255 16.84 -8.26 15.97
N GLN A 256 16.19 -7.44 16.80
CA GLN A 256 14.85 -7.72 17.32
C GLN A 256 13.77 -7.73 16.20
N TYR A 257 13.99 -6.98 15.14
CA TYR A 257 13.09 -6.89 13.98
C TYR A 257 13.54 -7.76 12.81
N LEU A 258 14.86 -7.78 12.55
CA LEU A 258 15.47 -8.60 11.51
C LEU A 258 16.14 -9.80 12.16
N GLN A 259 15.42 -10.90 12.35
CA GLN A 259 15.89 -12.08 13.06
C GLN A 259 16.91 -12.91 12.24
N HIS A 260 17.78 -12.21 11.53
CA HIS A 260 18.93 -12.72 10.79
C HIS A 260 20.16 -11.90 11.17
N TRP A 261 20.99 -12.44 12.07
CA TRP A 261 22.05 -11.68 12.73
C TRP A 261 23.08 -11.07 11.77
N LYS A 262 23.36 -11.73 10.63
CA LYS A 262 24.29 -11.21 9.61
C LYS A 262 23.70 -9.95 8.95
N THR A 263 22.45 -10.01 8.52
CA THR A 263 21.75 -8.86 7.92
C THR A 263 21.58 -7.74 8.95
N ALA A 264 21.22 -8.07 10.18
CA ALA A 264 21.06 -7.09 11.25
C ALA A 264 22.37 -6.34 11.56
N LYS A 265 23.49 -7.06 11.61
CA LYS A 265 24.82 -6.46 11.80
C LYS A 265 25.20 -5.56 10.63
N ASP A 266 24.97 -6.04 9.42
CA ASP A 266 25.32 -5.34 8.19
C ASP A 266 24.51 -4.04 8.05
N PHE A 267 23.20 -4.11 8.25
CA PHE A 267 22.32 -2.94 8.24
C PHE A 267 22.63 -1.95 9.37
N ALA A 268 22.93 -2.41 10.58
CA ALA A 268 23.30 -1.52 11.69
C ALA A 268 24.58 -0.72 11.38
N ASN A 269 25.60 -1.36 10.81
CA ASN A 269 26.80 -0.67 10.35
C ASN A 269 26.48 0.33 9.22
N TYR A 270 25.63 -0.06 8.29
CA TYR A 270 25.18 0.84 7.21
C TYR A 270 24.43 2.07 7.77
N LEU A 271 23.53 1.89 8.72
CA LEU A 271 22.76 2.97 9.35
C LEU A 271 23.68 3.96 10.09
N GLU A 272 24.73 3.47 10.73
CA GLU A 272 25.75 4.32 11.38
C GLU A 272 26.49 5.18 10.35
N LEU A 273 26.93 4.57 9.23
CA LEU A 273 27.56 5.29 8.12
C LEU A 273 26.62 6.28 7.48
N TYR A 274 25.38 5.91 7.23
CA TYR A 274 24.33 6.77 6.67
C TYR A 274 24.14 8.04 7.52
N ARG A 275 24.05 7.91 8.86
CA ARG A 275 23.95 9.04 9.80
C ARG A 275 25.21 9.89 9.80
N LYS A 276 26.39 9.27 9.70
CA LYS A 276 27.65 9.97 9.58
C LYS A 276 27.68 10.84 8.32
N TYR A 277 27.33 10.28 7.17
CA TYR A 277 27.29 11.00 5.90
C TYR A 277 26.29 12.15 5.94
N GLN A 278 25.11 11.95 6.53
CA GLN A 278 24.11 13.01 6.71
C GLN A 278 24.69 14.24 7.44
N LYS A 279 25.50 14.02 8.47
CA LYS A 279 26.15 15.10 9.25
C LYS A 279 27.33 15.70 8.50
N GLU A 280 28.20 14.86 7.93
CA GLU A 280 29.46 15.30 7.31
C GLU A 280 29.25 16.09 6.02
N TYR A 281 28.26 15.74 5.23
CA TYR A 281 27.95 16.44 3.97
C TYR A 281 27.04 17.65 4.14
N GLY A 282 26.50 17.90 5.33
CA GLY A 282 25.68 19.09 5.61
C GLY A 282 24.45 19.18 4.71
N LEU A 283 23.67 18.12 4.66
CA LEU A 283 22.55 17.92 3.74
C LEU A 283 21.58 19.11 3.67
N GLU A 284 21.22 19.68 4.83
CA GLU A 284 20.34 20.86 4.92
C GLU A 284 20.90 22.06 4.15
N ARG A 285 22.23 22.22 4.13
CA ARG A 285 22.89 23.32 3.39
C ARG A 285 22.84 23.08 1.89
N ILE A 286 23.04 21.81 1.46
CA ILE A 286 22.94 21.42 0.04
C ILE A 286 21.53 21.69 -0.48
N LEU A 287 20.50 21.29 0.27
CA LEU A 287 19.10 21.55 -0.08
C LEU A 287 18.77 23.05 -0.16
N ALA A 288 19.46 23.89 0.62
CA ALA A 288 19.36 25.33 0.55
C ALA A 288 20.26 25.98 -0.55
N GLY A 289 20.92 25.19 -1.40
CA GLY A 289 21.78 25.66 -2.47
C GLY A 289 23.22 26.03 -2.04
N TYR A 290 23.63 25.70 -0.80
CA TYR A 290 24.95 26.04 -0.27
C TYR A 290 25.80 24.80 -0.07
N TYR A 291 26.92 24.71 -0.80
CA TYR A 291 27.90 23.61 -0.63
C TYR A 291 29.32 24.11 -0.88
N GLU A 292 30.26 23.51 -0.17
CA GLU A 292 31.68 23.89 -0.26
C GLU A 292 32.40 23.05 -1.31
N LYS A 293 33.43 23.65 -1.92
CA LYS A 293 34.26 22.94 -2.92
C LYS A 293 34.92 21.71 -2.35
N ASP A 294 35.31 21.73 -1.09
CA ASP A 294 35.88 20.61 -0.37
C ASP A 294 34.90 19.41 -0.28
N THR A 295 33.61 19.68 -0.08
CA THR A 295 32.54 18.67 -0.12
C THR A 295 32.45 17.98 -1.48
N LEU A 296 32.52 18.76 -2.57
CA LEU A 296 32.50 18.21 -3.93
C LEU A 296 33.73 17.36 -4.22
N GLU A 297 34.93 17.83 -3.82
CA GLU A 297 36.17 17.07 -4.02
C GLU A 297 36.17 15.76 -3.25
N ARG A 298 35.71 15.78 -1.99
CA ARG A 298 35.58 14.57 -1.18
C ARG A 298 34.66 13.54 -1.82
N LEU A 299 33.51 13.98 -2.32
CA LEU A 299 32.55 13.08 -3.01
C LEU A 299 33.10 12.48 -4.30
N LYS A 300 33.91 13.21 -5.07
CA LYS A 300 34.54 12.69 -6.29
C LYS A 300 35.48 11.50 -6.02
N PHE A 301 36.12 11.49 -4.84
CA PHE A 301 37.02 10.41 -4.43
C PHE A 301 36.37 9.38 -3.51
N ALA A 302 35.10 9.57 -3.13
CA ALA A 302 34.34 8.66 -2.28
C ALA A 302 34.06 7.33 -2.99
N SER A 303 33.82 6.27 -2.22
CA SER A 303 33.39 4.97 -2.75
C SER A 303 32.02 5.11 -3.43
N PHE A 304 31.71 4.21 -4.35
CA PHE A 304 30.39 4.21 -5.02
C PHE A 304 29.23 4.10 -4.01
N ASP A 305 29.35 3.25 -2.98
CA ASP A 305 28.36 3.08 -1.93
C ASP A 305 28.13 4.38 -1.14
N GLU A 306 29.17 5.16 -0.88
CA GLU A 306 29.08 6.46 -0.21
C GLU A 306 28.38 7.48 -1.09
N ARG A 307 28.77 7.58 -2.39
CA ARG A 307 28.15 8.47 -3.36
C ARG A 307 26.66 8.18 -3.53
N LEU A 308 26.30 6.89 -3.66
CA LEU A 308 24.91 6.46 -3.77
C LEU A 308 24.13 6.74 -2.47
N SER A 309 24.77 6.62 -1.31
CA SER A 309 24.15 6.97 -0.03
C SER A 309 23.80 8.47 0.05
N VAL A 310 24.65 9.35 -0.48
CA VAL A 310 24.37 10.80 -0.55
C VAL A 310 23.22 11.09 -1.51
N VAL A 311 23.17 10.45 -2.69
CA VAL A 311 22.05 10.56 -3.64
C VAL A 311 20.73 10.16 -2.97
N ASN A 312 20.71 9.04 -2.26
CA ASN A 312 19.52 8.55 -1.57
C ASN A 312 19.14 9.41 -0.36
N LEU A 313 20.11 10.05 0.31
CA LEU A 313 19.85 11.04 1.36
C LEU A 313 19.14 12.28 0.78
N LEU A 314 19.62 12.82 -0.33
CA LEU A 314 18.99 13.94 -1.01
C LEU A 314 17.57 13.59 -1.45
N PHE A 315 17.41 12.43 -2.10
CA PHE A 315 16.10 11.97 -2.52
C PHE A 315 15.15 11.75 -1.34
N GLY A 316 15.63 11.17 -0.23
CA GLY A 316 14.82 10.96 0.97
C GLY A 316 14.20 12.26 1.49
N LYS A 317 14.97 13.35 1.50
CA LYS A 317 14.47 14.68 1.88
C LYS A 317 13.52 15.27 0.84
N MET A 318 13.83 15.11 -0.44
CA MET A 318 12.91 15.50 -1.52
C MET A 318 11.59 14.76 -1.47
N ALA A 319 11.60 13.46 -1.14
CA ALA A 319 10.39 12.65 -1.02
C ALA A 319 9.47 13.13 0.13
N GLU A 320 10.05 13.64 1.23
CA GLU A 320 9.29 14.29 2.31
C GLU A 320 8.59 15.56 1.79
N LEU A 321 9.31 16.43 1.08
CA LEU A 321 8.77 17.67 0.52
C LEU A 321 7.69 17.41 -0.55
N PHE A 322 7.89 16.47 -1.46
CA PHE A 322 6.90 16.09 -2.46
C PHE A 322 5.62 15.55 -1.81
N LYS A 323 5.75 14.79 -0.73
CA LYS A 323 4.59 14.28 0.00
C LYS A 323 3.83 15.39 0.71
N GLU A 324 4.52 16.32 1.36
CA GLU A 324 3.90 17.46 2.04
C GLU A 324 3.16 18.34 1.04
N GLU A 325 3.77 18.61 -0.11
CA GLU A 325 3.18 19.38 -1.19
C GLU A 325 1.94 18.67 -1.76
N TYR A 326 2.03 17.39 -2.09
CA TYR A 326 0.90 16.58 -2.55
C TYR A 326 -0.29 16.60 -1.58
N GLU A 327 -0.02 16.48 -0.27
CA GLU A 327 -1.10 16.55 0.74
C GLU A 327 -1.71 17.95 0.85
N MET A 328 -0.92 19.00 0.65
CA MET A 328 -1.42 20.38 0.60
C MET A 328 -2.26 20.61 -0.66
N GLU A 329 -1.82 20.14 -1.81
CA GLU A 329 -2.56 20.16 -3.07
C GLU A 329 -3.93 19.49 -2.92
N LYS A 330 -3.95 18.24 -2.43
CA LYS A 330 -5.19 17.48 -2.24
C LYS A 330 -6.11 18.07 -1.17
N PHE A 331 -5.56 18.77 -0.19
CA PHE A 331 -6.34 19.54 0.78
C PHE A 331 -7.02 20.75 0.11
N VAL A 332 -6.28 21.53 -0.67
CA VAL A 332 -6.80 22.72 -1.36
C VAL A 332 -7.81 22.33 -2.43
N GLU A 333 -7.57 21.28 -3.23
CA GLU A 333 -8.54 20.72 -4.18
C GLU A 333 -9.86 20.31 -3.49
N GLY A 334 -9.75 19.57 -2.36
CA GLY A 334 -10.90 19.14 -1.59
C GLY A 334 -11.69 20.31 -1.02
N LEU A 335 -11.00 21.35 -0.54
CA LEU A 335 -11.60 22.57 -0.03
C LEU A 335 -12.28 23.36 -1.16
N PHE A 336 -11.62 23.48 -2.32
CA PHE A 336 -12.18 24.13 -3.50
C PHE A 336 -13.48 23.47 -3.98
N ALA A 337 -13.53 22.14 -4.02
CA ALA A 337 -14.74 21.40 -4.36
C ALA A 337 -15.92 21.73 -3.41
N GLN A 338 -15.63 21.85 -2.09
CA GLN A 338 -16.66 22.26 -1.11
C GLN A 338 -17.12 23.71 -1.33
N LEU A 339 -16.21 24.61 -1.70
CA LEU A 339 -16.55 26.01 -1.97
C LEU A 339 -17.36 26.19 -3.27
N CYS A 340 -17.06 25.43 -4.33
CA CYS A 340 -17.86 25.42 -5.55
C CYS A 340 -19.29 25.00 -5.24
N ALA A 341 -19.45 23.90 -4.52
CA ALA A 341 -20.75 23.42 -4.10
C ALA A 341 -21.46 24.39 -3.11
N TYR A 342 -20.72 25.11 -2.27
CA TYR A 342 -21.26 26.18 -1.42
C TYR A 342 -21.78 27.36 -2.26
N LYS A 343 -21.03 27.81 -3.25
CA LYS A 343 -21.41 28.87 -4.16
C LYS A 343 -22.69 28.55 -4.93
N GLU A 344 -22.82 27.33 -5.43
CA GLU A 344 -24.02 26.85 -6.12
C GLU A 344 -25.27 26.88 -5.24
N GLU A 345 -25.14 26.45 -3.98
CA GLU A 345 -26.25 26.47 -3.02
C GLU A 345 -26.67 27.91 -2.66
N LEU A 346 -25.75 28.85 -2.57
CA LEU A 346 -26.03 30.27 -2.33
C LEU A 346 -26.81 30.96 -3.46
N GLN A 347 -26.79 30.42 -4.67
CA GLN A 347 -27.56 30.95 -5.80
C GLN A 347 -29.05 30.60 -5.73
N LYS A 348 -29.47 29.70 -4.84
CA LYS A 348 -30.86 29.31 -4.66
C LYS A 348 -31.63 30.41 -3.94
N GLU A 349 -32.88 30.63 -4.35
CA GLU A 349 -33.74 31.65 -3.78
C GLU A 349 -33.98 31.43 -2.26
N GLY A 350 -33.68 32.43 -1.44
CA GLY A 350 -33.79 32.35 0.01
C GLY A 350 -32.63 31.71 0.76
N ALA A 351 -31.51 31.42 0.13
CA ALA A 351 -30.35 30.84 0.78
C ALA A 351 -29.69 31.79 1.82
N VAL A 352 -29.53 31.30 3.03
CA VAL A 352 -28.82 32.01 4.13
C VAL A 352 -27.41 31.43 4.24
N PRO A 353 -26.34 32.23 4.05
CA PRO A 353 -24.96 31.71 4.00
C PRO A 353 -24.57 30.82 5.17
N GLY A 354 -24.89 31.24 6.42
CA GLY A 354 -24.56 30.46 7.60
C GLY A 354 -25.30 29.11 7.72
N GLU A 355 -26.55 29.04 7.26
CA GLU A 355 -27.34 27.81 7.29
C GLU A 355 -26.87 26.83 6.20
N VAL A 356 -26.57 27.33 5.01
CA VAL A 356 -26.04 26.52 3.90
C VAL A 356 -24.69 25.90 4.28
N LEU A 357 -23.79 26.69 4.88
CA LEU A 357 -22.49 26.19 5.30
C LEU A 357 -22.61 25.16 6.44
N ALA A 358 -23.50 25.40 7.43
CA ALA A 358 -23.78 24.45 8.49
C ALA A 358 -24.32 23.11 7.96
N ALA A 359 -25.24 23.15 7.00
CA ALA A 359 -25.78 21.95 6.36
C ALA A 359 -24.67 21.16 5.61
N LYS A 360 -23.76 21.84 4.90
CA LYS A 360 -22.62 21.21 4.24
C LYS A 360 -21.66 20.54 5.22
N ILE A 361 -21.28 21.23 6.30
CA ILE A 361 -20.43 20.64 7.34
C ILE A 361 -21.07 19.37 7.90
N GLN A 362 -22.39 19.41 8.18
CA GLN A 362 -23.09 18.24 8.70
C GLN A 362 -23.15 17.10 7.69
N SER A 363 -23.36 17.39 6.41
CA SER A 363 -23.34 16.41 5.33
C SER A 363 -21.97 15.75 5.19
N LEU A 364 -20.90 16.54 5.15
CA LEU A 364 -19.54 16.05 5.04
C LEU A 364 -19.12 15.22 6.26
N ARG A 365 -19.51 15.61 7.47
CA ARG A 365 -19.28 14.81 8.69
C ARG A 365 -19.92 13.43 8.59
N ARG A 366 -21.19 13.36 8.15
CA ARG A 366 -21.88 12.08 7.96
C ARG A 366 -21.18 11.20 6.91
N GLU A 367 -20.75 11.78 5.80
CA GLU A 367 -20.00 11.09 4.78
C GLU A 367 -18.70 10.51 5.33
N VAL A 368 -17.93 11.32 6.08
CA VAL A 368 -16.66 10.88 6.70
C VAL A 368 -16.92 9.76 7.71
N GLU A 369 -17.95 9.85 8.54
CA GLU A 369 -18.33 8.80 9.49
C GLU A 369 -18.72 7.50 8.78
N GLN A 370 -19.50 7.58 7.70
CA GLN A 370 -19.89 6.42 6.89
C GLN A 370 -18.68 5.76 6.24
N LYS A 371 -17.81 6.54 5.58
CA LYS A 371 -16.59 6.02 4.95
C LYS A 371 -15.63 5.42 5.98
N LYS A 372 -15.54 6.02 7.17
CA LYS A 372 -14.75 5.49 8.30
C LYS A 372 -15.32 4.16 8.81
N ALA A 373 -16.62 4.06 9.01
CA ALA A 373 -17.27 2.81 9.42
C ALA A 373 -17.11 1.71 8.35
N ALA A 374 -17.14 2.11 7.09
CA ALA A 374 -16.89 1.22 5.95
C ALA A 374 -15.41 0.78 5.82
N GLY A 375 -14.45 1.49 6.47
CA GLY A 375 -13.02 1.24 6.34
C GLY A 375 -12.43 1.70 5.00
N GLN A 376 -13.10 2.66 4.34
CA GLN A 376 -12.71 3.17 3.01
C GLN A 376 -11.69 4.31 3.05
N LEU A 377 -11.40 4.88 4.21
CA LEU A 377 -10.44 5.96 4.36
C LEU A 377 -9.12 5.45 4.92
N THR A 378 -8.03 5.86 4.30
CA THR A 378 -6.69 5.76 4.88
C THR A 378 -6.54 6.77 6.03
N LYS A 379 -5.52 6.60 6.89
CA LYS A 379 -5.22 7.58 7.95
C LYS A 379 -4.96 8.98 7.38
N THR A 380 -4.24 9.06 6.26
CA THR A 380 -3.90 10.32 5.61
C THR A 380 -5.15 11.01 5.06
N GLU A 381 -6.00 10.27 4.37
CA GLU A 381 -7.29 10.80 3.87
C GLU A 381 -8.20 11.25 5.02
N MET A 382 -8.25 10.49 6.12
CA MET A 382 -9.02 10.87 7.29
C MET A 382 -8.52 12.20 7.88
N HIS A 383 -7.21 12.37 8.07
CA HIS A 383 -6.64 13.64 8.54
C HIS A 383 -6.91 14.79 7.57
N ARG A 384 -6.85 14.55 6.26
CA ARG A 384 -7.19 15.55 5.24
C ARG A 384 -8.65 15.98 5.35
N MET A 385 -9.57 15.03 5.46
CA MET A 385 -11.00 15.33 5.62
C MET A 385 -11.28 16.07 6.92
N GLU A 386 -10.65 15.69 8.03
CA GLU A 386 -10.75 16.41 9.31
C GLU A 386 -10.23 17.85 9.18
N ARG A 387 -9.11 18.07 8.46
CA ARG A 387 -8.57 19.40 8.20
C ARG A 387 -9.53 20.24 7.36
N ILE A 388 -10.16 19.66 6.31
CA ILE A 388 -11.20 20.34 5.51
C ILE A 388 -12.39 20.72 6.39
N LEU A 389 -12.88 19.81 7.23
CA LEU A 389 -13.98 20.09 8.17
C LEU A 389 -13.65 21.24 9.13
N CYS A 390 -12.48 21.21 9.75
CA CYS A 390 -12.00 22.30 10.62
C CYS A 390 -11.98 23.65 9.89
N LYS A 391 -11.56 23.66 8.62
CA LYS A 391 -11.51 24.88 7.83
C LYS A 391 -12.90 25.40 7.47
N LEU A 392 -13.82 24.52 7.12
CA LEU A 392 -15.23 24.89 6.87
C LEU A 392 -15.90 25.44 8.15
N GLU A 393 -15.57 24.89 9.32
CA GLU A 393 -16.03 25.43 10.62
C GLU A 393 -15.44 26.82 10.93
N GLU A 394 -14.21 27.08 10.51
CA GLU A 394 -13.60 28.40 10.59
C GLU A 394 -14.35 29.40 9.71
N TYR A 395 -14.73 29.02 8.49
CA TYR A 395 -15.52 29.83 7.57
C TYR A 395 -16.92 30.15 8.14
N GLN A 396 -17.46 29.33 9.00
CA GLN A 396 -18.76 29.59 9.62
C GLN A 396 -18.77 30.87 10.49
N LYS A 397 -17.61 31.36 10.91
CA LYS A 397 -17.48 32.62 11.67
C LYS A 397 -17.78 33.86 10.82
N ALA A 398 -17.52 33.79 9.49
CA ALA A 398 -17.79 34.83 8.53
C ALA A 398 -18.28 34.18 7.22
N PRO A 399 -19.56 33.74 7.17
CA PRO A 399 -20.05 32.86 6.11
C PRO A 399 -20.29 33.55 4.77
N GLU A 400 -20.12 34.89 4.69
CA GLU A 400 -20.21 35.63 3.45
C GLU A 400 -19.24 35.07 2.43
N PHE A 401 -19.71 34.81 1.20
CA PHE A 401 -18.90 34.15 0.18
C PHE A 401 -17.56 34.85 -0.10
N GLU A 402 -17.55 36.18 -0.10
CA GLU A 402 -16.33 36.97 -0.33
C GLU A 402 -15.30 36.78 0.82
N SER A 403 -15.75 36.66 2.08
CA SER A 403 -14.86 36.40 3.20
C SER A 403 -14.29 34.98 3.16
N VAL A 404 -15.15 34.02 2.82
CA VAL A 404 -14.76 32.62 2.65
C VAL A 404 -13.75 32.47 1.51
N LYS A 405 -14.01 33.15 0.38
CA LYS A 405 -13.10 33.18 -0.76
C LYS A 405 -11.73 33.78 -0.40
N ALA A 406 -11.70 34.91 0.27
CA ALA A 406 -10.44 35.56 0.68
C ALA A 406 -9.58 34.65 1.59
N THR A 407 -10.22 33.88 2.48
CA THR A 407 -9.53 32.91 3.33
C THR A 407 -9.03 31.70 2.51
N PHE A 408 -9.79 31.25 1.52
CA PHE A 408 -9.36 30.20 0.59
C PHE A 408 -8.17 30.65 -0.26
N ASP A 409 -8.21 31.87 -0.79
CA ASP A 409 -7.13 32.44 -1.61
C ASP A 409 -5.79 32.45 -0.81
N SER A 410 -5.84 32.64 0.52
CA SER A 410 -4.65 32.50 1.38
C SER A 410 -4.13 31.04 1.51
N GLU A 411 -5.00 30.04 1.51
CA GLU A 411 -4.55 28.62 1.50
C GLU A 411 -3.90 28.27 0.14
N GLU A 412 -4.46 28.77 -0.95
CA GLU A 412 -3.89 28.60 -2.29
C GLU A 412 -2.51 29.27 -2.41
N GLU A 413 -2.35 30.49 -1.88
CA GLU A 413 -1.05 31.15 -1.84
C GLU A 413 0.00 30.35 -1.04
N GLN A 414 -0.40 29.74 0.07
CA GLN A 414 0.50 28.86 0.84
C GLN A 414 0.90 27.60 0.04
N ARG A 415 -0.03 27.02 -0.74
CA ARG A 415 0.26 25.89 -1.62
C ARG A 415 1.27 26.29 -2.69
N GLU A 416 1.07 27.44 -3.37
CA GLU A 416 1.99 27.93 -4.39
C GLU A 416 3.38 28.17 -3.81
N GLN A 417 3.49 28.83 -2.65
CA GLN A 417 4.78 29.04 -1.97
C GLN A 417 5.47 27.71 -1.61
N MET A 418 4.72 26.69 -1.22
CA MET A 418 5.27 25.36 -0.93
C MET A 418 5.78 24.68 -2.21
N ALA A 419 5.03 24.75 -3.31
CA ALA A 419 5.43 24.22 -4.61
C ALA A 419 6.72 24.91 -5.14
N ASP A 420 6.77 26.21 -5.09
CA ASP A 420 7.95 27.01 -5.50
C ASP A 420 9.20 26.61 -4.69
N LYS A 421 9.06 26.52 -3.38
CA LYS A 421 10.15 26.09 -2.48
C LYS A 421 10.61 24.66 -2.79
N THR A 422 9.68 23.75 -3.05
CA THR A 422 10.00 22.37 -3.38
C THR A 422 10.74 22.28 -4.72
N LEU A 423 10.32 23.07 -5.72
CA LEU A 423 10.97 23.16 -7.02
C LEU A 423 12.38 23.76 -6.91
N GLU A 424 12.55 24.83 -6.13
CA GLU A 424 13.87 25.43 -5.86
C GLU A 424 14.80 24.41 -5.20
N THR A 425 14.33 23.69 -4.18
CA THR A 425 15.11 22.65 -3.50
C THR A 425 15.49 21.50 -4.44
N LEU A 426 14.59 21.10 -5.34
CA LEU A 426 14.87 20.10 -6.36
C LEU A 426 15.96 20.57 -7.34
N ASN A 427 15.90 21.81 -7.78
CA ASN A 427 16.92 22.40 -8.65
C ASN A 427 18.29 22.42 -7.95
N HIS A 428 18.35 22.79 -6.66
CA HIS A 428 19.59 22.73 -5.88
C HIS A 428 20.17 21.31 -5.79
N CYS A 429 19.30 20.29 -5.66
CA CYS A 429 19.76 18.89 -5.72
C CYS A 429 20.40 18.55 -7.06
N PHE A 430 19.77 18.94 -8.18
CA PHE A 430 20.32 18.72 -9.51
C PHE A 430 21.65 19.46 -9.72
N GLU A 431 21.72 20.73 -9.34
CA GLU A 431 22.95 21.55 -9.44
C GLU A 431 24.10 20.95 -8.63
N PHE A 432 23.81 20.49 -7.41
CA PHE A 432 24.80 19.82 -6.58
C PHE A 432 25.29 18.52 -7.21
N LEU A 433 24.38 17.66 -7.67
CA LEU A 433 24.73 16.39 -8.30
C LEU A 433 25.50 16.60 -9.61
N GLU A 434 25.10 17.57 -10.44
CA GLU A 434 25.83 17.93 -11.66
C GLU A 434 27.23 18.43 -11.35
N SER A 435 27.39 19.26 -10.31
CA SER A 435 28.69 19.78 -9.88
C SER A 435 29.61 18.70 -9.28
N ALA A 436 29.03 17.73 -8.58
CA ALA A 436 29.76 16.65 -7.93
C ALA A 436 30.16 15.54 -8.91
N PHE A 437 29.23 15.13 -9.77
CA PHE A 437 29.35 13.89 -10.54
C PHE A 437 29.21 14.10 -12.06
N GLY A 438 28.65 15.24 -12.51
CA GLY A 438 28.35 15.46 -13.93
C GLY A 438 27.26 14.54 -14.46
N GLU A 439 27.35 14.16 -15.71
CA GLU A 439 26.52 13.13 -16.35
C GLU A 439 27.05 11.73 -15.98
N SER A 440 26.56 11.19 -14.88
CA SER A 440 27.08 9.96 -14.27
C SER A 440 25.97 9.00 -13.87
N GLN A 441 26.36 7.82 -13.44
CA GLN A 441 25.42 6.81 -12.92
C GLN A 441 24.64 7.33 -11.70
N GLU A 442 25.23 8.16 -10.87
CA GLU A 442 24.57 8.75 -9.69
C GLU A 442 23.42 9.67 -10.10
N MET A 443 23.59 10.46 -11.15
CA MET A 443 22.52 11.29 -11.72
C MET A 443 21.40 10.41 -12.32
N ALA A 444 21.76 9.36 -13.04
CA ALA A 444 20.81 8.40 -13.59
C ALA A 444 19.96 7.73 -12.49
N VAL A 445 20.59 7.31 -11.38
CA VAL A 445 19.90 6.75 -10.22
C VAL A 445 18.95 7.77 -9.60
N PHE A 446 19.38 9.02 -9.43
CA PHE A 446 18.52 10.08 -8.86
C PHE A 446 17.25 10.28 -9.70
N VAL A 447 17.39 10.38 -11.02
CA VAL A 447 16.24 10.52 -11.94
C VAL A 447 15.36 9.27 -11.96
N ALA A 448 15.95 8.07 -11.95
CA ALA A 448 15.20 6.82 -11.91
C ALA A 448 14.35 6.70 -10.63
N VAL A 449 14.90 7.16 -9.49
CA VAL A 449 14.15 7.16 -8.22
C VAL A 449 13.04 8.21 -8.23
N LEU A 450 13.26 9.39 -8.82
CA LEU A 450 12.20 10.38 -9.06
C LEU A 450 11.06 9.80 -9.91
N ASN A 451 11.37 9.00 -10.94
CA ASN A 451 10.39 8.34 -11.80
C ASN A 451 9.64 7.19 -11.10
N SER A 452 10.16 6.68 -10.00
CA SER A 452 9.56 5.55 -9.25
C SER A 452 8.67 6.01 -8.10
N ASN A 453 8.71 7.29 -7.70
CA ASN A 453 7.94 7.82 -6.58
C ASN A 453 6.68 8.53 -7.08
N VAL A 454 5.52 8.15 -6.55
CA VAL A 454 4.22 8.69 -6.98
C VAL A 454 4.10 10.19 -6.72
N TYR A 455 4.62 10.66 -5.59
CA TYR A 455 4.55 12.08 -5.21
C TYR A 455 5.44 12.96 -6.09
N SER A 456 6.67 12.48 -6.40
CA SER A 456 7.54 13.22 -7.33
C SER A 456 6.99 13.25 -8.75
N ILE A 457 6.36 12.16 -9.22
CA ILE A 457 5.68 12.12 -10.53
C ILE A 457 4.52 13.10 -10.56
N ALA A 458 3.68 13.14 -9.51
CA ALA A 458 2.57 14.08 -9.41
C ALA A 458 3.10 15.51 -9.47
N PHE A 459 4.09 15.84 -8.64
CA PHE A 459 4.72 17.15 -8.61
C PHE A 459 5.31 17.60 -9.96
N LEU A 460 6.08 16.70 -10.61
CA LEU A 460 6.75 17.00 -11.90
C LEU A 460 5.79 17.09 -13.09
N ARG A 461 4.55 16.64 -12.97
CA ARG A 461 3.51 16.84 -13.99
C ARG A 461 2.96 18.26 -13.99
N GLU A 462 2.92 18.89 -12.81
CA GLU A 462 2.35 20.23 -12.62
C GLU A 462 3.40 21.33 -12.61
N ASN A 463 4.64 20.96 -12.21
CA ASN A 463 5.75 21.91 -12.06
C ASN A 463 6.86 21.62 -13.06
N ASP A 464 7.18 22.59 -13.89
CA ASP A 464 8.20 22.46 -14.94
C ASP A 464 9.61 22.52 -14.34
N CYS A 465 10.36 21.42 -14.40
CA CYS A 465 11.74 21.31 -13.94
C CYS A 465 12.67 21.01 -15.14
N ALA A 466 13.34 22.03 -15.66
CA ALA A 466 14.20 21.90 -16.84
C ALA A 466 15.33 20.88 -16.66
N MET A 467 15.94 20.80 -15.47
CA MET A 467 17.01 19.86 -15.14
C MET A 467 16.50 18.40 -15.15
N TYR A 468 15.33 18.15 -14.60
CA TYR A 468 14.72 16.82 -14.68
C TYR A 468 14.51 16.38 -16.13
N TYR A 469 13.92 17.23 -16.98
CA TYR A 469 13.71 16.88 -18.39
C TYR A 469 15.00 16.70 -19.18
N LYS A 470 16.05 17.45 -18.85
CA LYS A 470 17.39 17.29 -19.46
C LYS A 470 17.91 15.85 -19.26
N TYR A 471 17.90 15.38 -18.00
CA TYR A 471 18.46 14.08 -17.66
C TYR A 471 17.51 12.90 -17.93
N ASN A 472 16.21 13.10 -17.81
CA ASN A 472 15.22 12.06 -18.12
C ASN A 472 15.18 11.70 -19.61
N LYS A 473 15.37 12.68 -20.51
CA LYS A 473 15.51 12.40 -21.95
C LYS A 473 16.74 11.55 -22.26
N GLY A 474 17.84 11.76 -21.56
CA GLY A 474 19.05 10.95 -21.66
C GLY A 474 18.79 9.48 -21.34
N LEU A 475 18.15 9.21 -20.22
CA LEU A 475 17.80 7.85 -19.79
C LEU A 475 16.89 7.11 -20.79
N LEU A 476 15.84 7.77 -21.28
CA LEU A 476 14.91 7.19 -22.26
C LEU A 476 15.60 6.86 -23.61
N LEU A 477 16.61 7.62 -23.97
CA LEU A 477 17.40 7.37 -25.18
C LEU A 477 18.38 6.21 -24.99
N ASP A 478 18.97 6.07 -23.82
CA ASP A 478 19.89 4.98 -23.49
C ASP A 478 19.13 3.65 -23.33
N GLU A 479 17.99 3.61 -22.64
CA GLU A 479 17.13 2.43 -22.56
C GLU A 479 16.68 1.96 -23.96
N ARG A 480 16.27 2.88 -24.81
CA ARG A 480 15.86 2.56 -26.19
C ARG A 480 17.03 2.07 -27.04
N ARG A 481 18.22 2.54 -26.76
CA ARG A 481 19.45 2.09 -27.43
C ARG A 481 19.85 0.70 -26.97
N GLU A 482 19.75 0.40 -25.67
CA GLU A 482 19.99 -0.93 -25.11
C GLU A 482 18.95 -1.95 -25.64
N GLU A 483 17.66 -1.61 -25.67
CA GLU A 483 16.62 -2.46 -26.27
C GLU A 483 16.90 -2.76 -27.76
N ILE A 484 17.37 -1.77 -28.52
CA ILE A 484 17.73 -1.96 -29.94
C ILE A 484 18.96 -2.85 -30.05
N LEU A 485 19.97 -2.69 -29.21
CA LEU A 485 21.17 -3.53 -29.21
C LEU A 485 20.84 -4.97 -28.82
N GLU A 486 20.04 -5.19 -27.79
CA GLU A 486 19.55 -6.54 -27.43
C GLU A 486 18.74 -7.20 -28.55
N GLN A 487 17.91 -6.44 -29.26
CA GLN A 487 17.17 -6.94 -30.43
C GLN A 487 18.13 -7.27 -31.61
N MET A 488 19.15 -6.49 -31.82
CA MET A 488 20.19 -6.78 -32.85
C MET A 488 20.98 -8.04 -32.52
N ASP A 489 21.44 -8.18 -31.27
CA ASP A 489 22.15 -9.38 -30.81
C ASP A 489 21.27 -10.64 -30.90
N ALA A 490 19.96 -10.50 -30.60
CA ALA A 490 19.02 -11.60 -30.78
C ALA A 490 18.84 -12.00 -32.24
N VAL A 491 18.85 -11.06 -33.18
CA VAL A 491 18.76 -11.30 -34.61
C VAL A 491 20.05 -11.91 -35.14
N GLU A 492 21.24 -11.43 -34.75
CA GLU A 492 22.53 -12.00 -35.11
C GLU A 492 22.66 -13.45 -34.62
N ASN A 493 22.27 -13.75 -33.40
CA ASN A 493 22.24 -15.10 -32.85
C ASN A 493 21.30 -16.07 -33.62
N VAL A 494 20.20 -15.56 -34.17
CA VAL A 494 19.28 -16.35 -35.03
C VAL A 494 19.88 -16.58 -36.39
N VAL A 495 20.57 -15.59 -36.97
CA VAL A 495 21.25 -15.71 -38.28
C VAL A 495 22.47 -16.66 -38.20
N GLU A 496 23.27 -16.59 -37.12
CA GLU A 496 24.38 -17.52 -36.91
C GLU A 496 23.91 -18.97 -36.71
N ARG A 497 22.76 -19.17 -36.00
CA ARG A 497 22.19 -20.53 -35.87
C ARG A 497 21.57 -21.05 -37.15
N GLY A 498 21.06 -20.18 -38.04
CA GLY A 498 20.53 -20.55 -39.33
C GLY A 498 21.59 -20.83 -40.39
N LEU A 499 22.85 -20.42 -40.16
CA LEU A 499 23.99 -20.70 -41.07
C LEU A 499 24.78 -21.98 -40.71
N VAL A 500 24.41 -22.67 -39.63
CA VAL A 500 25.05 -23.92 -39.18
C VAL A 500 24.20 -25.15 -39.52
N GLU A 501 23.00 -25.00 -40.08
CA GLU A 501 22.09 -26.09 -40.48
C GLU A 501 21.95 -26.29 -41.98
N ASP A 502 22.92 -25.78 -42.83
CA ASP A 502 23.00 -26.13 -44.27
C ASP A 502 24.32 -26.88 -44.56
#